data_9ab23430d7e334db54603ea8aca745a1
#
_entry.id   9ab23430d7e334db54603ea8aca745a1
#
_cell.length_a   1.000
_cell.length_b   1.000
_cell.length_c   1.000
_cell.angle_alpha   90.00
_cell.angle_beta   90.00
_cell.angle_gamma   90.00
#
_symmetry.space_group_name_H-M   'P 1'
#
loop_
_entity.id
_entity.type
_entity.pdbx_description
1 polymer ?
#
loop_
_entity_poly.entity_id
_entity_poly.type
_entity_poly.pdbx_seq_one_letter_code
_entity_poly.pdbx_strand_id
1 'polypeptide(L)'
;MSKKEFVDAYAKATGETKKKAEELVNQFLDTVEKTLLNGNSVQFVGWGTFEVKERAARTGINPQTKEEIQIPAKKVVKFKVGKKLADNVVEGK
;
A
#
# COMPACT_ATOMS: atom_id res chain seq x y z
N MET A 1 11.37 -8.04 5.20
CA MET A 1 10.51 -8.68 6.21
C MET A 1 9.25 -9.21 5.55
N SER A 2 8.94 -10.49 5.77
CA SER A 2 7.72 -11.09 5.27
C SER A 2 6.54 -10.74 6.17
N LYS A 3 5.31 -11.02 5.68
CA LYS A 3 4.11 -10.83 6.50
C LYS A 3 4.17 -11.63 7.80
N LYS A 4 4.67 -12.85 7.73
CA LYS A 4 4.81 -13.70 8.91
C LYS A 4 5.75 -13.09 9.94
N GLU A 5 6.88 -12.58 9.50
CA GLU A 5 7.83 -11.91 10.40
C GLU A 5 7.23 -10.63 11.00
N PHE A 6 6.45 -9.89 10.21
CA PHE A 6 5.75 -8.72 10.70
C PHE A 6 4.72 -9.10 11.77
N VAL A 7 3.97 -10.17 11.55
CA VAL A 7 2.98 -10.67 12.54
C VAL A 7 3.68 -11.04 13.85
N ASP A 8 4.84 -11.70 13.78
CA ASP A 8 5.60 -12.03 14.98
C ASP A 8 6.03 -10.78 15.73
N ALA A 9 6.53 -9.77 15.03
CA ALA A 9 6.92 -8.50 15.63
C ALA A 9 5.71 -7.78 16.24
N TYR A 10 4.58 -7.81 15.56
CA TYR A 10 3.34 -7.19 16.03
C TYR A 10 2.84 -7.87 17.31
N ALA A 11 2.92 -9.20 17.36
CA ALA A 11 2.54 -9.96 18.56
C ALA A 11 3.40 -9.57 19.76
N LYS A 12 4.70 -9.41 19.56
CA LYS A 12 5.61 -8.97 20.62
C LYS A 12 5.32 -7.55 21.08
N ALA A 13 5.08 -6.65 20.14
CA ALA A 13 4.82 -5.25 20.44
C ALA A 13 3.53 -5.04 21.22
N THR A 14 2.51 -5.85 20.96
CA THR A 14 1.18 -5.72 21.57
C THR A 14 0.95 -6.64 22.76
N GLY A 15 1.82 -7.63 22.96
CA GLY A 15 1.62 -8.65 23.98
C GLY A 15 0.57 -9.70 23.62
N GLU A 16 0.15 -9.74 22.34
CA GLU A 16 -0.85 -10.68 21.87
C GLU A 16 -0.22 -12.01 21.44
N THR A 17 -1.06 -13.05 21.35
CA THR A 17 -0.62 -14.31 20.75
C THR A 17 -0.38 -14.11 19.26
N LYS A 18 0.43 -14.99 18.66
CA LYS A 18 0.70 -14.93 17.21
C LYS A 18 -0.61 -15.08 16.41
N LYS A 19 -1.49 -15.96 16.86
CA LYS A 19 -2.79 -16.17 16.21
C LYS A 19 -3.63 -14.88 16.22
N LYS A 20 -3.72 -14.23 17.37
CA LYS A 20 -4.49 -12.99 17.49
C LYS A 20 -3.85 -11.87 16.68
N ALA A 21 -2.53 -11.75 16.72
CA ALA A 21 -1.80 -10.77 15.92
C ALA A 21 -2.05 -10.96 14.43
N GLU A 22 -2.05 -12.19 13.95
CA GLU A 22 -2.34 -12.49 12.55
C GLU A 22 -3.75 -12.08 12.17
N GLU A 23 -4.74 -12.37 13.00
CA GLU A 23 -6.12 -11.94 12.77
C GLU A 23 -6.22 -10.42 12.67
N LEU A 24 -5.58 -9.71 13.59
CA LEU A 24 -5.62 -8.24 13.62
C LEU A 24 -4.96 -7.62 12.39
N VAL A 25 -3.81 -8.14 12.00
CA VAL A 25 -3.11 -7.67 10.80
C VAL A 25 -3.95 -7.91 9.55
N ASN A 26 -4.53 -9.11 9.43
CA ASN A 26 -5.39 -9.44 8.29
C ASN A 26 -6.63 -8.57 8.24
N GLN A 27 -7.26 -8.31 9.38
CA GLN A 27 -8.43 -7.44 9.45
C GLN A 27 -8.09 -6.00 9.04
N PHE A 28 -6.93 -5.52 9.48
CA PHE A 28 -6.45 -4.18 9.11
C PHE A 28 -6.24 -4.07 7.60
N LEU A 29 -5.50 -5.01 7.03
CA LEU A 29 -5.21 -5.01 5.60
C LEU A 29 -6.48 -5.15 4.76
N ASP A 30 -7.41 -6.00 5.18
CA ASP A 30 -8.68 -6.20 4.52
C ASP A 30 -9.54 -4.92 4.54
N THR A 31 -9.54 -4.22 5.66
CA THR A 31 -10.27 -2.96 5.80
C THR A 31 -9.71 -1.88 4.88
N VAL A 32 -8.39 -1.76 4.82
CA VAL A 32 -7.72 -0.83 3.90
C VAL A 32 -8.09 -1.17 2.45
N GLU A 33 -8.02 -2.45 2.10
CA GLU A 33 -8.36 -2.91 0.76
C GLU A 33 -9.80 -2.55 0.38
N LYS A 34 -10.76 -2.84 1.24
CA LYS A 34 -12.16 -2.53 0.98
C LYS A 34 -12.40 -1.04 0.83
N THR A 35 -11.74 -0.22 1.63
CA THR A 35 -11.85 1.23 1.54
C THR A 35 -11.37 1.73 0.17
N LEU A 36 -10.23 1.20 -0.29
CA LEU A 36 -9.68 1.56 -1.59
C LEU A 36 -10.55 1.05 -2.74
N LEU A 37 -11.15 -0.13 -2.60
CA LEU A 37 -12.05 -0.68 -3.61
C LEU A 37 -13.30 0.17 -3.78
N ASN A 38 -13.73 0.86 -2.73
CA ASN A 38 -14.87 1.79 -2.78
C ASN A 38 -14.50 3.16 -3.32
N GLY A 39 -13.25 3.36 -3.76
CA GLY A 39 -12.79 4.61 -4.33
C GLY A 39 -12.37 5.65 -3.32
N ASN A 40 -12.28 5.30 -2.06
CA ASN A 40 -11.86 6.22 -1.00
C ASN A 40 -10.37 6.10 -0.73
N SER A 41 -9.74 7.19 -0.29
CA SER A 41 -8.38 7.15 0.21
C SER A 41 -8.39 6.89 1.71
N VAL A 42 -7.27 6.41 2.23
CA VAL A 42 -7.09 6.18 3.66
C VAL A 42 -5.89 7.00 4.13
N GLN A 43 -6.15 7.97 4.99
CA GLN A 43 -5.09 8.83 5.51
C GLN A 43 -4.85 8.55 7.00
N PHE A 44 -3.59 8.20 7.31
CA PHE A 44 -3.12 8.11 8.68
C PHE A 44 -2.23 9.32 8.94
N VAL A 45 -2.77 10.29 9.66
CA VAL A 45 -2.09 11.58 9.88
C VAL A 45 -0.67 11.39 10.41
N GLY A 46 0.29 12.02 9.75
CA GLY A 46 1.71 11.92 10.11
C GLY A 46 2.40 10.66 9.63
N TRP A 47 1.66 9.63 9.26
CA TRP A 47 2.21 8.34 8.86
C TRP A 47 2.21 8.15 7.34
N GLY A 48 1.06 8.32 6.72
CA GLY A 48 0.96 8.19 5.27
C GLY A 48 -0.45 8.06 4.78
N THR A 49 -0.59 8.06 3.48
CA THR A 49 -1.89 7.98 2.82
C THR A 49 -1.86 6.93 1.72
N PHE A 50 -2.83 6.01 1.76
CA PHE A 50 -3.10 5.09 0.66
C PHE A 50 -4.15 5.71 -0.25
N GLU A 51 -3.88 5.75 -1.55
CA GLU A 51 -4.83 6.30 -2.51
C GLU A 51 -4.85 5.47 -3.78
N VAL A 52 -5.96 5.55 -4.50
CA VAL A 52 -6.10 4.92 -5.81
C VAL A 52 -6.00 6.02 -6.86
N LYS A 53 -5.10 5.83 -7.81
CA LYS A 53 -4.98 6.72 -8.96
C LYS A 53 -5.34 5.95 -10.22
N GLU A 54 -6.02 6.64 -11.12
CA GLU A 54 -6.35 6.08 -12.41
C GLU A 54 -5.42 6.66 -13.46
N ARG A 55 -4.76 5.77 -14.18
CA ARG A 55 -3.95 6.16 -15.32
C ARG A 55 -4.81 6.06 -16.56
N ALA A 56 -4.91 7.17 -17.31
CA ALA A 56 -5.66 7.18 -18.55
C ALA A 56 -5.06 6.22 -19.58
N ALA A 57 -5.92 5.71 -20.45
CA ALA A 57 -5.46 4.94 -21.61
C ALA A 57 -4.54 5.82 -22.47
N ARG A 58 -3.50 5.23 -23.01
CA ARG A 58 -2.56 5.94 -23.85
C ARG A 58 -2.06 5.04 -24.97
N THR A 59 -1.50 5.68 -26.01
CA THR A 59 -0.88 4.98 -27.12
C THR A 59 0.62 4.95 -26.89
N GLY A 60 1.21 3.76 -26.93
CA GLY A 60 2.65 3.57 -26.87
C GLY A 60 3.16 3.04 -28.19
N ILE A 61 4.49 2.95 -28.32
CA ILE A 61 5.13 2.40 -29.51
C ILE A 61 5.99 1.22 -29.08
N ASN A 62 5.79 0.07 -29.75
CA ASN A 62 6.65 -1.08 -29.52
C ASN A 62 8.06 -0.79 -30.11
N PRO A 63 9.12 -0.78 -29.29
CA PRO A 63 10.44 -0.43 -29.76
C PRO A 63 11.04 -1.43 -30.76
N GLN A 64 10.55 -2.67 -30.78
CA GLN A 64 11.04 -3.70 -31.69
C GLN A 64 10.37 -3.65 -33.05
N THR A 65 9.04 -3.49 -33.07
CA THR A 65 8.26 -3.50 -34.32
C THR A 65 7.88 -2.11 -34.78
N LYS A 66 7.99 -1.09 -33.92
CA LYS A 66 7.57 0.29 -34.16
C LYS A 66 6.06 0.42 -34.41
N GLU A 67 5.30 -0.59 -34.02
CA GLU A 67 3.86 -0.55 -34.12
C GLU A 67 3.24 0.16 -32.92
N GLU A 68 2.11 0.81 -33.15
CA GLU A 68 1.36 1.45 -32.05
C GLU A 68 0.72 0.38 -31.18
N ILE A 69 0.85 0.58 -29.85
CA ILE A 69 0.26 -0.29 -28.86
C ILE A 69 -0.74 0.53 -28.05
N GLN A 70 -1.95 -0.02 -27.86
CA GLN A 70 -2.94 0.58 -26.99
C GLN A 70 -2.67 0.13 -25.55
N ILE A 71 -2.36 1.07 -24.66
CA ILE A 71 -2.19 0.80 -23.26
C ILE A 71 -3.50 1.19 -22.56
N PRO A 72 -4.26 0.22 -22.01
CA PRO A 72 -5.56 0.51 -21.43
C PRO A 72 -5.45 1.31 -20.15
N ALA A 73 -6.53 1.99 -19.79
CA ALA A 73 -6.65 2.68 -18.51
C ALA A 73 -6.45 1.67 -17.37
N LYS A 74 -5.77 2.09 -16.32
CA LYS A 74 -5.45 1.21 -15.20
C LYS A 74 -5.56 1.97 -13.88
N LYS A 75 -6.12 1.31 -12.87
CA LYS A 75 -6.14 1.83 -11.51
C LYS A 75 -4.91 1.30 -10.78
N VAL A 76 -4.22 2.18 -10.07
CA VAL A 76 -3.03 1.81 -9.30
C VAL A 76 -3.17 2.33 -7.88
N VAL A 77 -2.70 1.54 -6.93
CA VAL A 77 -2.65 1.94 -5.53
C VAL A 77 -1.31 2.61 -5.28
N LYS A 78 -1.34 3.80 -4.67
CA LYS A 78 -0.15 4.52 -4.28
C LYS A 78 -0.15 4.79 -2.80
N PHE A 79 1.03 4.70 -2.19
CA PHE A 79 1.25 5.08 -0.81
C PHE A 79 2.14 6.31 -0.76
N LYS A 80 1.63 7.39 -0.17
CA LYS A 80 2.42 8.60 0.07
C LYS A 80 2.82 8.62 1.53
N VAL A 81 4.12 8.62 1.79
CA VAL A 81 4.63 8.64 3.15
C VAL A 81 4.32 9.99 3.80
N GLY A 82 3.90 9.95 5.08
CA GLY A 82 3.68 11.17 5.86
C GLY A 82 4.99 11.73 6.38
N LYS A 83 4.99 13.01 6.73
CA LYS A 83 6.19 13.72 7.17
C LYS A 83 6.81 13.09 8.40
N LYS A 84 6.01 12.77 9.40
CA LYS A 84 6.49 12.20 10.65
C LYS A 84 7.21 10.86 10.43
N LEU A 85 6.59 9.98 9.64
CA LEU A 85 7.19 8.69 9.32
C LEU A 85 8.48 8.86 8.53
N ALA A 86 8.46 9.72 7.50
CA ALA A 86 9.63 9.98 6.67
C ALA A 86 10.78 10.52 7.50
N ASP A 87 10.52 11.50 8.37
CA ASP A 87 11.54 12.08 9.23
C ASP A 87 12.12 11.06 10.21
N ASN A 88 11.26 10.21 10.79
CA ASN A 88 11.71 9.18 11.73
C ASN A 88 12.61 8.15 11.03
N VAL A 89 12.29 7.77 9.82
CA VAL A 89 13.11 6.82 9.05
C VAL A 89 14.47 7.44 8.72
N VAL A 90 14.50 8.70 8.28
CA VAL A 90 15.74 9.41 7.95
C VAL A 90 16.62 9.56 9.19
N GLU A 91 16.04 9.87 10.35
CA GLU A 91 16.78 10.03 11.60
C GLU A 91 17.14 8.71 12.27
N GLY A 92 16.63 7.59 11.77
CA GLY A 92 16.92 6.26 12.32
C GLY A 92 16.23 5.97 13.65
N LYS A 93 15.11 6.58 13.91
CA LYS A 93 14.36 6.39 15.17
C LYS A 93 13.26 5.35 15.04
#